data_d23f6315d688a2ef93df7ecd2d454745
#
_entry.id   d23f6315d688a2ef93df7ecd2d454745
#
_cell.length_a   1.000
_cell.length_b   1.000
_cell.length_c   1.000
_cell.angle_alpha   90.00
_cell.angle_beta   90.00
_cell.angle_gamma   90.00
#
_symmetry.space_group_name_H-M   'P 1'
#
loop_
_entity.id
_entity.type
_entity.pdbx_description
1 polymer ?
#
loop_
_entity_poly.entity_id
_entity_poly.type
_entity_poly.pdbx_seq_one_letter_code
_entity_poly.pdbx_strand_id
1 'polypeptide(L)'
;MKTRLELCKKLLSKEGAIYIQVDYHESHYLKVLCDEIFGVENFQREIIWRIGWLSGYKTKENNWIRNHDTILYYSKSNQEVKFNKKYIDKKDFKENADSSVERYPIEDVWNSSEYDVLNSIAITSFAKETVSKQLNSDDVVKGQKSEKLIKRIVEAHTEPNDLVLDFFGGSGTTAAVCMKLNRKFIICEQLDVQLDIMSRRLRNVIQGDGCGISNSVNWTGGGSFVYCELKDLNQTYIKQIQNAGSDPQLIELYNKISKSKFINSKVKPSNIESNVSDFESLSTESKRKLLIQLLDLNMLYVNYSDIDDEEYQVSAGDKSFNRSFYGD
;
A
#
# COMPACT_ATOMS: atom_id res chain seq x y z
N MET A 1 -6.53 -10.89 -2.97
CA MET A 1 -6.28 -10.25 -1.65
C MET A 1 -5.51 -11.18 -0.70
N LYS A 2 -5.88 -12.46 -0.55
CA LYS A 2 -5.25 -13.41 0.41
C LYS A 2 -3.71 -13.38 0.40
N THR A 3 -3.09 -13.62 -0.75
CA THR A 3 -1.62 -13.66 -0.89
C THR A 3 -0.94 -12.35 -0.46
N ARG A 4 -1.56 -11.20 -0.74
CA ARG A 4 -1.04 -9.90 -0.32
C ARG A 4 -1.07 -9.73 1.21
N LEU A 5 -2.17 -10.15 1.84
CA LEU A 5 -2.29 -10.09 3.32
C LEU A 5 -1.34 -11.07 4.01
N GLU A 6 -1.13 -12.28 3.46
CA GLU A 6 -0.13 -13.23 3.95
C GLU A 6 1.29 -12.64 3.89
N LEU A 7 1.61 -11.94 2.78
CA LEU A 7 2.88 -11.23 2.66
C LEU A 7 2.98 -10.09 3.67
N CYS A 8 1.93 -9.28 3.83
CA CYS A 8 1.91 -8.20 4.82
C CYS A 8 2.15 -8.72 6.23
N LYS A 9 1.52 -9.85 6.62
CA LYS A 9 1.78 -10.47 7.92
C LYS A 9 3.26 -10.83 8.09
N LYS A 10 3.93 -11.31 7.05
CA LYS A 10 5.38 -11.62 7.09
C LYS A 10 6.22 -10.36 7.25
N LEU A 11 5.89 -9.30 6.53
CA LEU A 11 6.63 -8.03 6.52
C LEU A 11 6.43 -7.19 7.78
N LEU A 12 5.30 -7.31 8.47
CA LEU A 12 5.06 -6.60 9.71
C LEU A 12 6.10 -6.95 10.77
N SER A 13 6.64 -5.92 11.43
CA SER A 13 7.43 -6.09 12.65
C SER A 13 6.59 -6.72 13.77
N LYS A 14 7.21 -7.20 14.84
CA LYS A 14 6.50 -7.80 15.98
C LYS A 14 5.52 -6.82 16.63
N GLU A 15 5.89 -5.56 16.73
CA GLU A 15 5.09 -4.47 17.29
C GLU A 15 4.13 -3.83 16.26
N GLY A 16 4.21 -4.27 15.00
CA GLY A 16 3.52 -3.67 13.88
C GLY A 16 2.02 -3.92 13.84
N ALA A 17 1.32 -3.04 13.16
CA ALA A 17 -0.11 -3.07 12.96
C ALA A 17 -0.49 -2.89 11.49
N ILE A 18 -1.65 -3.40 11.10
CA ILE A 18 -2.24 -3.20 9.78
C ILE A 18 -3.65 -2.63 9.92
N TYR A 19 -3.95 -1.64 9.10
CA TYR A 19 -5.26 -1.02 8.96
C TYR A 19 -5.79 -1.24 7.55
N ILE A 20 -6.99 -1.77 7.43
CA ILE A 20 -7.59 -2.11 6.15
C ILE A 20 -8.94 -1.43 6.06
N GLN A 21 -9.03 -0.37 5.24
CA GLN A 21 -10.27 0.36 5.04
C GLN A 21 -11.00 -0.19 3.83
N VAL A 22 -12.25 -0.55 4.03
CA VAL A 22 -13.16 -1.10 3.02
C VAL A 22 -14.58 -0.60 3.23
N ASP A 23 -15.38 -0.70 2.19
CA ASP A 23 -16.81 -0.46 2.30
C ASP A 23 -17.58 -1.74 2.70
N TYR A 24 -18.89 -1.63 2.84
CA TYR A 24 -19.76 -2.71 3.33
C TYR A 24 -19.83 -3.94 2.40
N HIS A 25 -19.47 -3.81 1.13
CA HIS A 25 -19.51 -4.95 0.21
C HIS A 25 -18.45 -6.00 0.57
N GLU A 26 -17.29 -5.56 1.03
CA GLU A 26 -16.13 -6.42 1.24
C GLU A 26 -15.77 -6.61 2.72
N SER A 27 -16.27 -5.75 3.63
CA SER A 27 -15.81 -5.70 5.03
C SER A 27 -15.94 -7.04 5.75
N HIS A 28 -17.08 -7.73 5.62
CA HIS A 28 -17.33 -8.98 6.32
C HIS A 28 -16.48 -10.14 5.79
N TYR A 29 -16.35 -10.25 4.46
CA TYR A 29 -15.50 -11.27 3.85
C TYR A 29 -14.03 -11.06 4.19
N LEU A 30 -13.59 -9.81 4.18
CA LEU A 30 -12.24 -9.46 4.50
C LEU A 30 -11.92 -9.67 5.99
N LYS A 31 -12.88 -9.42 6.89
CA LYS A 31 -12.75 -9.73 8.32
C LYS A 31 -12.47 -11.22 8.54
N VAL A 32 -13.24 -12.10 7.93
CA VAL A 32 -13.05 -13.56 8.03
C VAL A 32 -11.70 -13.98 7.47
N LEU A 33 -11.31 -13.44 6.31
CA LEU A 33 -10.02 -13.71 5.71
C LEU A 33 -8.84 -13.23 6.58
N CYS A 34 -8.98 -12.07 7.20
CA CYS A 34 -7.97 -11.54 8.11
C CYS A 34 -7.86 -12.36 9.40
N ASP A 35 -8.98 -12.86 9.94
CA ASP A 35 -8.96 -13.79 11.09
C ASP A 35 -8.20 -15.08 10.77
N GLU A 36 -8.39 -15.64 9.56
CA GLU A 36 -7.65 -16.81 9.09
C GLU A 36 -6.14 -16.53 9.00
N ILE A 37 -5.77 -15.36 8.49
CA ILE A 37 -4.37 -15.02 8.22
C ILE A 37 -3.66 -14.51 9.47
N PHE A 38 -4.20 -13.52 10.14
CA PHE A 38 -3.57 -12.85 11.29
C PHE A 38 -3.81 -13.57 12.61
N GLY A 39 -4.92 -14.30 12.74
CA GLY A 39 -5.46 -14.87 13.97
C GLY A 39 -6.51 -13.95 14.61
N VAL A 40 -7.61 -14.54 15.08
CA VAL A 40 -8.70 -13.80 15.72
C VAL A 40 -8.23 -13.06 16.99
N GLU A 41 -7.26 -13.63 17.69
CA GLU A 41 -6.63 -13.05 18.89
C GLU A 41 -5.85 -11.77 18.62
N ASN A 42 -5.44 -11.54 17.38
CA ASN A 42 -4.72 -10.33 16.94
C ASN A 42 -5.65 -9.27 16.34
N PHE A 43 -6.94 -9.56 16.27
CA PHE A 43 -7.93 -8.54 15.93
C PHE A 43 -8.06 -7.53 17.07
N GLN A 44 -7.79 -6.27 16.80
CA GLN A 44 -7.79 -5.22 17.80
C GLN A 44 -9.12 -4.45 17.83
N ARG A 45 -9.57 -3.97 16.67
CA ARG A 45 -10.81 -3.19 16.56
C ARG A 45 -11.37 -3.19 15.14
N GLU A 46 -12.69 -3.07 15.07
CA GLU A 46 -13.42 -2.54 13.93
C GLU A 46 -13.67 -1.05 14.19
N ILE A 47 -13.16 -0.20 13.33
CA ILE A 47 -13.33 1.24 13.42
C ILE A 47 -14.39 1.65 12.42
N ILE A 48 -15.43 2.31 12.91
CA ILE A 48 -16.49 2.88 12.07
C ILE A 48 -16.12 4.30 11.70
N TRP A 49 -15.72 4.50 10.44
CA TRP A 49 -15.33 5.82 9.95
C TRP A 49 -16.46 6.46 9.16
N ARG A 50 -16.99 7.56 9.67
CA ARG A 50 -18.00 8.36 8.96
C ARG A 50 -17.35 9.10 7.80
N ILE A 51 -17.78 8.78 6.56
CA ILE A 51 -17.14 9.29 5.33
C ILE A 51 -17.54 10.70 4.93
N GLY A 52 -18.64 11.24 5.45
CA GLY A 52 -19.03 12.60 5.12
C GLY A 52 -20.44 13.01 5.50
N TRP A 53 -20.88 14.11 4.88
CA TRP A 53 -22.23 14.61 5.01
C TRP A 53 -23.18 13.92 4.00
N LEU A 54 -24.47 13.92 4.30
CA LEU A 54 -25.47 13.43 3.36
C LEU A 54 -25.54 14.38 2.16
N SER A 55 -25.40 13.85 0.96
CA SER A 55 -25.61 14.57 -0.29
C SER A 55 -27.02 14.34 -0.81
N GLY A 56 -27.58 15.31 -1.53
CA GLY A 56 -28.97 15.32 -1.97
C GLY A 56 -29.40 14.10 -2.80
N TYR A 57 -28.50 13.46 -3.57
CA TYR A 57 -28.84 12.25 -4.33
C TYR A 57 -28.98 11.02 -3.42
N LYS A 58 -28.22 10.93 -2.35
CA LYS A 58 -28.29 9.82 -1.36
C LYS A 58 -29.61 9.84 -0.60
N THR A 59 -30.20 11.00 -0.38
CA THR A 59 -31.48 11.15 0.36
C THR A 59 -32.67 10.59 -0.41
N LYS A 60 -32.50 10.23 -1.69
CA LYS A 60 -33.55 9.61 -2.52
C LYS A 60 -33.67 8.09 -2.37
N GLU A 61 -32.71 7.46 -1.70
CA GLU A 61 -32.75 6.02 -1.45
C GLU A 61 -33.88 5.66 -0.47
N ASN A 62 -34.64 4.64 -0.80
CA ASN A 62 -35.70 4.12 0.06
C ASN A 62 -35.14 3.06 1.05
N ASN A 63 -34.07 3.44 1.76
CA ASN A 63 -33.40 2.60 2.77
C ASN A 63 -32.61 3.50 3.71
N TRP A 64 -32.00 2.90 4.74
CA TRP A 64 -31.01 3.58 5.59
C TRP A 64 -29.81 4.05 4.77
N ILE A 65 -29.53 5.34 4.84
CA ILE A 65 -28.49 5.94 4.00
C ILE A 65 -27.12 5.58 4.55
N ARG A 66 -26.32 4.89 3.73
CA ARG A 66 -24.94 4.55 4.07
C ARG A 66 -24.09 5.81 4.20
N ASN A 67 -23.40 5.96 5.32
CA ASN A 67 -22.51 7.08 5.56
C ASN A 67 -21.22 6.73 6.33
N HIS A 68 -20.80 5.46 6.30
CA HIS A 68 -19.55 5.02 6.91
C HIS A 68 -18.84 4.00 6.04
N ASP A 69 -17.53 3.89 6.26
CA ASP A 69 -16.70 2.76 5.87
C ASP A 69 -16.17 2.09 7.14
N THR A 70 -15.80 0.84 7.00
CA THR A 70 -15.19 0.04 8.05
C THR A 70 -13.66 0.07 7.88
N ILE A 71 -12.94 0.23 9.00
CA ILE A 71 -11.50 0.07 9.03
C ILE A 71 -11.19 -1.08 10.00
N LEU A 72 -10.68 -2.19 9.48
CA LEU A 72 -10.24 -3.33 10.27
C LEU A 72 -8.83 -3.08 10.77
N TYR A 73 -8.64 -3.20 12.07
CA TYR A 73 -7.34 -3.04 12.71
C TYR A 73 -6.87 -4.37 13.33
N TYR A 74 -5.74 -4.87 12.84
CA TYR A 74 -5.04 -6.04 13.37
C TYR A 74 -3.61 -5.67 13.78
N SER A 75 -3.10 -6.37 14.79
CA SER A 75 -1.69 -6.36 15.15
C SER A 75 -0.96 -7.58 14.59
N LYS A 76 0.37 -7.53 14.54
CA LYS A 76 1.20 -8.73 14.34
C LYS A 76 1.12 -9.67 15.54
N SER A 77 1.13 -9.10 16.74
CA SER A 77 1.00 -9.76 18.02
C SER A 77 0.19 -8.85 18.95
N ASN A 78 -0.83 -9.39 19.61
CA ASN A 78 -1.64 -8.65 20.56
C ASN A 78 -0.91 -8.32 21.87
N GLN A 79 0.22 -9.01 22.14
CA GLN A 79 1.03 -8.80 23.35
C GLN A 79 2.13 -7.76 23.14
N GLU A 80 2.62 -7.59 21.91
CA GLU A 80 3.78 -6.75 21.60
C GLU A 80 3.41 -5.47 20.83
N VAL A 81 2.14 -5.31 20.44
CA VAL A 81 1.71 -4.17 19.61
C VAL A 81 1.95 -2.84 20.31
N LYS A 82 2.68 -1.95 19.65
CA LYS A 82 2.85 -0.56 20.09
C LYS A 82 1.60 0.23 19.77
N PHE A 83 1.04 0.92 20.75
CA PHE A 83 -0.12 1.78 20.57
C PHE A 83 -0.02 3.08 21.36
N ASN A 84 0.14 4.17 20.66
CA ASN A 84 0.17 5.53 21.21
C ASN A 84 -1.27 6.06 21.35
N LYS A 85 -1.88 5.88 22.51
CA LYS A 85 -3.27 6.27 22.78
C LYS A 85 -3.48 7.76 22.50
N LYS A 86 -4.50 8.09 21.72
CA LYS A 86 -4.86 9.46 21.39
C LYS A 86 -6.03 9.96 22.21
N TYR A 87 -6.07 11.26 22.45
CA TYR A 87 -7.07 11.91 23.30
C TYR A 87 -7.65 13.12 22.59
N ILE A 88 -8.90 13.42 22.93
CA ILE A 88 -9.59 14.68 22.60
C ILE A 88 -9.68 15.51 23.88
N ASP A 89 -9.45 16.82 23.79
CA ASP A 89 -9.62 17.73 24.89
C ASP A 89 -11.09 17.80 25.31
N LYS A 90 -11.35 17.97 26.60
CA LYS A 90 -12.69 18.00 27.17
C LYS A 90 -13.62 18.98 26.45
N LYS A 91 -13.16 20.20 26.17
CA LYS A 91 -13.90 21.25 25.47
C LYS A 91 -14.42 20.82 24.08
N ASP A 92 -13.72 19.87 23.44
CA ASP A 92 -14.01 19.40 22.11
C ASP A 92 -14.85 18.11 22.09
N PHE A 93 -15.12 17.53 23.28
CA PHE A 93 -15.87 16.29 23.42
C PHE A 93 -17.33 16.53 23.83
N LYS A 94 -17.57 17.32 24.88
CA LYS A 94 -18.91 17.55 25.42
C LYS A 94 -18.93 18.75 26.37
N GLU A 95 -19.91 19.66 26.22
CA GLU A 95 -20.06 20.83 27.08
C GLU A 95 -20.24 20.49 28.57
N ASN A 96 -20.95 19.40 28.89
CA ASN A 96 -21.26 18.96 30.25
C ASN A 96 -20.45 17.71 30.65
N ALA A 97 -19.24 17.56 30.17
CA ALA A 97 -18.37 16.48 30.58
C ALA A 97 -17.92 16.62 32.04
N ASP A 98 -17.66 15.50 32.72
CA ASP A 98 -17.20 15.46 34.11
C ASP A 98 -16.04 16.44 34.34
N SER A 99 -16.18 17.29 35.38
CA SER A 99 -15.22 18.35 35.68
C SER A 99 -13.84 17.82 36.10
N SER A 100 -13.75 16.55 36.49
CA SER A 100 -12.51 15.89 36.91
C SER A 100 -11.64 15.38 35.76
N VAL A 101 -12.16 15.33 34.54
CA VAL A 101 -11.46 14.76 33.36
C VAL A 101 -11.06 15.87 32.40
N GLU A 102 -9.78 16.00 32.12
CA GLU A 102 -9.26 17.01 31.18
C GLU A 102 -9.29 16.53 29.71
N ARG A 103 -9.14 15.23 29.48
CA ARG A 103 -9.05 14.62 28.16
C ARG A 103 -9.78 13.29 28.09
N TYR A 104 -10.44 13.03 26.97
CA TYR A 104 -11.11 11.75 26.69
C TYR A 104 -10.34 10.96 25.63
N PRO A 105 -10.17 9.64 25.81
CA PRO A 105 -9.57 8.81 24.77
C PRO A 105 -10.46 8.80 23.53
N ILE A 106 -9.84 8.80 22.35
CA ILE A 106 -10.55 8.65 21.08
C ILE A 106 -11.14 7.24 21.00
N GLU A 107 -12.43 7.18 20.68
CA GLU A 107 -13.20 5.94 20.50
C GLU A 107 -12.94 5.30 19.13
N ASP A 108 -13.56 4.13 18.89
CA ASP A 108 -13.51 3.42 17.62
C ASP A 108 -14.59 3.87 16.62
N VAL A 109 -15.48 4.77 17.01
CA VAL A 109 -16.42 5.45 16.11
C VAL A 109 -15.86 6.83 15.76
N TRP A 110 -15.27 6.93 14.58
CA TRP A 110 -14.65 8.16 14.11
C TRP A 110 -15.67 9.04 13.40
N ASN A 111 -16.32 9.88 14.20
CA ASN A 111 -17.26 10.86 13.69
C ASN A 111 -16.51 12.07 13.14
N SER A 112 -17.10 12.65 12.11
CA SER A 112 -16.70 13.97 11.68
C SER A 112 -17.51 15.01 12.44
N SER A 113 -16.94 15.55 13.48
CA SER A 113 -17.44 16.76 14.16
C SER A 113 -16.68 17.98 13.65
N GLU A 114 -17.09 19.16 14.06
CA GLU A 114 -16.33 20.41 13.82
C GLU A 114 -14.93 20.38 14.48
N TYR A 115 -14.76 19.58 15.51
CA TYR A 115 -13.51 19.41 16.25
C TYR A 115 -12.65 18.26 15.68
N ASP A 116 -13.29 17.24 15.12
CA ASP A 116 -12.64 16.05 14.61
C ASP A 116 -12.94 15.83 13.10
N VAL A 117 -12.38 16.70 12.28
CA VAL A 117 -12.65 16.77 10.85
C VAL A 117 -11.90 15.65 10.11
N LEU A 118 -12.46 14.44 10.16
CA LEU A 118 -11.90 13.26 9.47
C LEU A 118 -12.66 12.87 8.20
N ASN A 119 -13.74 13.55 7.87
CA ASN A 119 -14.57 13.15 6.74
C ASN A 119 -13.89 13.41 5.39
N SER A 120 -14.22 12.58 4.40
CA SER A 120 -13.69 12.71 3.04
C SER A 120 -14.17 13.98 2.32
N ILE A 121 -15.32 14.52 2.72
CA ILE A 121 -15.87 15.75 2.14
C ILE A 121 -15.17 17.00 2.66
N ALA A 122 -14.73 17.00 3.91
CA ALA A 122 -13.91 18.09 4.45
C ALA A 122 -12.58 18.27 3.70
N ILE A 123 -12.03 17.18 3.13
CA ILE A 123 -10.87 17.20 2.24
C ILE A 123 -11.12 18.14 1.07
N THR A 124 -12.30 18.04 0.47
CA THR A 124 -12.60 18.76 -0.76
C THR A 124 -12.89 20.25 -0.55
N SER A 125 -13.44 20.61 0.61
CA SER A 125 -13.99 21.95 0.81
C SER A 125 -13.13 22.86 1.68
N PHE A 126 -12.49 22.32 2.73
CA PHE A 126 -11.86 23.14 3.75
C PHE A 126 -10.34 22.99 3.85
N ALA A 127 -9.82 21.79 3.60
CA ALA A 127 -8.39 21.51 3.79
C ALA A 127 -7.52 21.74 2.56
N LYS A 128 -8.09 22.11 1.43
CA LYS A 128 -7.41 22.26 0.12
C LYS A 128 -6.65 21.00 -0.32
N GLU A 129 -7.05 19.84 0.17
CA GLU A 129 -6.36 18.56 -0.03
C GLU A 129 -6.75 17.83 -1.32
N THR A 130 -7.71 18.31 -2.11
CA THR A 130 -8.01 17.65 -3.38
C THR A 130 -6.82 17.70 -4.31
N VAL A 131 -6.57 16.60 -5.02
CA VAL A 131 -5.52 16.51 -6.03
C VAL A 131 -5.62 17.66 -7.02
N SER A 132 -6.81 17.99 -7.52
CA SER A 132 -7.03 19.10 -8.43
C SER A 132 -6.57 20.46 -7.87
N LYS A 133 -6.83 20.73 -6.60
CA LYS A 133 -6.38 21.96 -5.94
C LYS A 133 -4.89 21.95 -5.64
N GLN A 134 -4.34 20.82 -5.19
CA GLN A 134 -2.92 20.68 -4.89
C GLN A 134 -2.04 20.80 -6.15
N LEU A 135 -2.50 20.23 -7.26
CA LEU A 135 -1.76 20.20 -8.52
C LEU A 135 -2.16 21.33 -9.48
N ASN A 136 -3.14 22.14 -9.11
CA ASN A 136 -3.74 23.15 -10.00
C ASN A 136 -4.12 22.55 -11.37
N SER A 137 -4.79 21.40 -11.35
CA SER A 137 -5.14 20.58 -12.50
C SER A 137 -6.58 20.11 -12.44
N ASP A 138 -7.09 19.57 -13.53
CA ASP A 138 -8.41 18.96 -13.61
C ASP A 138 -8.43 17.50 -13.14
N ASP A 139 -7.32 17.01 -12.58
CA ASP A 139 -7.21 15.64 -12.11
C ASP A 139 -8.21 15.35 -10.97
N VAL A 140 -9.05 14.35 -11.16
CA VAL A 140 -10.01 13.88 -10.17
C VAL A 140 -9.63 12.49 -9.70
N VAL A 141 -9.24 12.37 -8.43
CA VAL A 141 -9.00 11.08 -7.79
C VAL A 141 -10.20 10.74 -6.92
N LYS A 142 -10.99 9.77 -7.38
CA LYS A 142 -12.08 9.23 -6.57
C LYS A 142 -11.48 8.41 -5.42
N GLY A 143 -12.00 8.63 -4.21
CA GLY A 143 -11.59 7.85 -3.04
C GLY A 143 -10.32 8.34 -2.33
N GLN A 144 -9.79 9.52 -2.68
CA GLN A 144 -8.69 10.13 -1.92
C GLN A 144 -9.05 10.22 -0.43
N LYS A 145 -8.12 9.82 0.42
CA LYS A 145 -8.26 9.88 1.88
C LYS A 145 -7.71 11.20 2.44
N SER A 146 -8.25 11.60 3.60
CA SER A 146 -7.75 12.77 4.34
C SER A 146 -6.39 12.49 4.94
N GLU A 147 -5.49 13.46 4.87
CA GLU A 147 -4.22 13.40 5.59
C GLU A 147 -4.43 13.32 7.11
N LYS A 148 -5.48 13.95 7.66
CA LYS A 148 -5.83 13.84 9.09
C LYS A 148 -6.20 12.40 9.50
N LEU A 149 -6.93 11.68 8.64
CA LEU A 149 -7.27 10.27 8.87
C LEU A 149 -6.01 9.40 8.91
N ILE A 150 -5.16 9.53 7.91
CA ILE A 150 -3.91 8.77 7.82
C ILE A 150 -2.95 9.17 8.96
N LYS A 151 -2.85 10.45 9.29
CA LYS A 151 -2.07 10.94 10.44
C LYS A 151 -2.46 10.22 11.72
N ARG A 152 -3.77 10.12 12.02
CA ARG A 152 -4.27 9.43 13.21
C ARG A 152 -3.79 7.99 13.29
N ILE A 153 -3.85 7.25 12.18
CA ILE A 153 -3.40 5.86 12.09
C ILE A 153 -1.88 5.77 12.26
N VAL A 154 -1.13 6.57 11.52
CA VAL A 154 0.34 6.54 11.53
C VAL A 154 0.88 6.86 12.92
N GLU A 155 0.42 7.93 13.54
CA GLU A 155 0.88 8.34 14.88
C GLU A 155 0.47 7.36 15.99
N ALA A 156 -0.56 6.54 15.79
CA ALA A 156 -0.96 5.54 16.77
C ALA A 156 0.07 4.42 16.93
N HIS A 157 0.88 4.14 15.90
CA HIS A 157 1.78 2.98 15.89
C HIS A 157 3.23 3.29 15.56
N THR A 158 3.54 4.54 15.22
CA THR A 158 4.89 4.89 14.74
C THR A 158 5.46 6.10 15.44
N GLU A 159 6.79 6.14 15.49
CA GLU A 159 7.61 7.31 15.84
C GLU A 159 8.35 7.83 14.61
N PRO A 160 8.98 9.02 14.68
CA PRO A 160 9.87 9.48 13.61
C PRO A 160 10.90 8.42 13.19
N ASN A 161 11.11 8.28 11.88
CA ASN A 161 11.96 7.28 11.21
C ASN A 161 11.41 5.84 11.15
N ASP A 162 10.26 5.53 11.76
CA ASP A 162 9.60 4.24 11.57
C ASP A 162 9.12 4.10 10.11
N LEU A 163 8.99 2.86 9.64
CA LEU A 163 8.62 2.53 8.28
C LEU A 163 7.13 2.21 8.15
N VAL A 164 6.47 2.84 7.20
CA VAL A 164 5.07 2.63 6.83
C VAL A 164 5.00 2.05 5.42
N LEU A 165 4.24 0.97 5.25
CA LEU A 165 3.97 0.36 3.95
C LEU A 165 2.51 0.59 3.55
N ASP A 166 2.27 1.11 2.34
CA ASP A 166 0.96 1.15 1.72
C ASP A 166 1.05 0.60 0.30
N PHE A 167 0.42 -0.54 0.05
CA PHE A 167 0.46 -1.19 -1.27
C PHE A 167 -0.77 -0.93 -2.13
N PHE A 168 -1.58 0.08 -1.75
CA PHE A 168 -2.64 0.69 -2.54
C PHE A 168 -2.53 2.22 -2.48
N GLY A 169 -1.39 2.73 -2.92
CA GLY A 169 -0.97 4.11 -2.72
C GLY A 169 -1.92 5.18 -3.25
N GLY A 170 -2.64 4.89 -4.32
CA GLY A 170 -3.60 5.81 -4.93
C GLY A 170 -3.00 7.19 -5.21
N SER A 171 -3.60 8.21 -4.63
CA SER A 171 -3.10 9.60 -4.75
C SER A 171 -1.89 9.93 -3.87
N GLY A 172 -1.32 8.95 -3.14
CA GLY A 172 -0.13 9.15 -2.30
C GLY A 172 -0.38 9.85 -0.96
N THR A 173 -1.59 9.78 -0.41
CA THR A 173 -1.89 10.43 0.88
C THR A 173 -1.02 9.87 2.01
N THR A 174 -0.80 8.56 2.05
CA THR A 174 0.05 7.92 3.05
C THR A 174 1.49 8.43 2.95
N ALA A 175 2.05 8.51 1.74
CA ALA A 175 3.39 9.05 1.53
C ALA A 175 3.51 10.52 1.98
N ALA A 176 2.54 11.36 1.60
CA ALA A 176 2.51 12.76 2.01
C ALA A 176 2.50 12.92 3.53
N VAL A 177 1.68 12.14 4.23
CA VAL A 177 1.61 12.14 5.69
C VAL A 177 2.92 11.66 6.31
N CYS A 178 3.48 10.58 5.79
CA CYS A 178 4.76 10.04 6.29
C CYS A 178 5.89 11.07 6.16
N MET A 179 6.00 11.77 5.03
CA MET A 179 6.99 12.86 4.86
C MET A 179 6.77 13.96 5.89
N LYS A 180 5.55 14.47 6.02
CA LYS A 180 5.18 15.56 6.95
C LYS A 180 5.39 15.18 8.43
N LEU A 181 5.34 13.90 8.75
CA LEU A 181 5.55 13.37 10.10
C LEU A 181 6.97 12.80 10.32
N ASN A 182 7.86 12.92 9.35
CA ASN A 182 9.21 12.37 9.40
C ASN A 182 9.23 10.84 9.60
N ARG A 183 8.35 10.13 8.90
CA ARG A 183 8.33 8.65 8.80
C ARG A 183 8.89 8.23 7.46
N LYS A 184 9.56 7.08 7.44
CA LYS A 184 9.94 6.41 6.19
C LYS A 184 8.70 5.73 5.59
N PHE A 185 8.67 5.60 4.26
CA PHE A 185 7.55 4.95 3.60
C PHE A 185 7.98 4.11 2.40
N ILE A 186 7.20 3.09 2.13
CA ILE A 186 7.19 2.34 0.88
C ILE A 186 5.76 2.35 0.37
N ILE A 187 5.56 2.86 -0.84
CA ILE A 187 4.22 2.95 -1.46
C ILE A 187 4.26 2.18 -2.77
N CYS A 188 3.27 1.31 -2.96
CA CYS A 188 3.07 0.61 -4.22
C CYS A 188 1.76 1.06 -4.85
N GLU A 189 1.80 1.30 -6.16
CA GLU A 189 0.61 1.60 -6.97
C GLU A 189 0.74 0.93 -8.33
N GLN A 190 -0.36 0.46 -8.87
CA GLN A 190 -0.38 -0.31 -10.12
C GLN A 190 -0.83 0.54 -11.31
N LEU A 191 -1.59 1.61 -11.07
CA LEU A 191 -2.16 2.44 -12.12
C LEU A 191 -1.23 3.62 -12.46
N ASP A 192 -0.75 3.67 -13.71
CA ASP A 192 0.17 4.71 -14.18
C ASP A 192 -0.35 6.13 -13.94
N VAL A 193 -1.65 6.36 -14.14
CA VAL A 193 -2.28 7.67 -13.88
C VAL A 193 -2.16 8.06 -12.40
N GLN A 194 -2.31 7.11 -11.48
CA GLN A 194 -2.16 7.35 -10.05
C GLN A 194 -0.70 7.59 -9.67
N LEU A 195 0.23 6.88 -10.29
CA LEU A 195 1.68 7.07 -10.09
C LEU A 195 2.12 8.47 -10.50
N ASP A 196 1.66 8.99 -11.65
CA ASP A 196 1.97 10.35 -12.07
C ASP A 196 1.42 11.39 -11.09
N ILE A 197 0.16 11.24 -10.68
CA ILE A 197 -0.47 12.12 -9.70
C ILE A 197 0.29 12.10 -8.38
N MET A 198 0.62 10.92 -7.87
CA MET A 198 1.38 10.74 -6.64
C MET A 198 2.75 11.44 -6.73
N SER A 199 3.49 11.21 -7.82
CA SER A 199 4.80 11.82 -8.03
C SER A 199 4.74 13.34 -8.02
N ARG A 200 3.77 13.93 -8.71
CA ARG A 200 3.56 15.39 -8.73
C ARG A 200 3.18 15.91 -7.35
N ARG A 201 2.28 15.21 -6.65
CA ARG A 201 1.89 15.57 -5.28
C ARG A 201 3.07 15.55 -4.32
N LEU A 202 3.89 14.51 -4.33
CA LEU A 202 5.05 14.39 -3.43
C LEU A 202 6.10 15.48 -3.72
N ARG A 203 6.29 15.88 -4.97
CA ARG A 203 7.14 17.04 -5.30
C ARG A 203 6.62 18.33 -4.66
N ASN A 204 5.30 18.56 -4.68
CA ASN A 204 4.70 19.71 -4.00
C ASN A 204 4.88 19.64 -2.48
N VAL A 205 4.74 18.45 -1.89
CA VAL A 205 4.99 18.24 -0.45
C VAL A 205 6.44 18.61 -0.10
N ILE A 206 7.42 18.19 -0.91
CA ILE A 206 8.84 18.55 -0.73
C ILE A 206 9.06 20.06 -0.80
N GLN A 207 8.29 20.77 -1.63
CA GLN A 207 8.36 22.23 -1.75
C GLN A 207 7.62 22.98 -0.63
N GLY A 208 6.92 22.28 0.25
CA GLY A 208 6.10 22.90 1.30
C GLY A 208 4.73 23.30 0.78
N ASP A 209 3.84 22.31 0.59
CA ASP A 209 2.53 22.45 -0.06
C ASP A 209 1.51 23.30 0.72
N GLY A 210 1.71 23.53 2.01
CA GLY A 210 0.78 24.26 2.88
C GLY A 210 -0.62 23.63 3.01
N CYS A 211 -0.80 22.38 2.55
CA CYS A 211 -2.08 21.70 2.47
C CYS A 211 -2.20 20.60 3.54
N GLY A 212 -3.42 20.09 3.73
CA GLY A 212 -3.69 18.98 4.62
C GLY A 212 -3.24 19.21 6.06
N ILE A 213 -2.30 18.39 6.54
CA ILE A 213 -1.76 18.50 7.89
C ILE A 213 -0.58 19.47 8.02
N SER A 214 -0.07 20.05 6.92
CA SER A 214 1.15 20.87 6.91
C SER A 214 1.19 21.91 8.01
N ASN A 215 0.12 22.71 8.16
CA ASN A 215 0.07 23.72 9.22
C ASN A 215 0.06 23.13 10.61
N SER A 216 -0.61 22.00 10.83
CA SER A 216 -0.76 21.38 12.16
C SER A 216 0.52 20.69 12.64
N VAL A 217 1.47 20.43 11.74
CA VAL A 217 2.77 19.80 12.04
C VAL A 217 3.95 20.71 11.71
N ASN A 218 3.68 21.99 11.37
CA ASN A 218 4.69 22.99 10.99
C ASN A 218 5.59 22.53 9.82
N TRP A 219 4.99 21.86 8.83
CA TRP A 219 5.73 21.40 7.66
C TRP A 219 6.03 22.54 6.71
N THR A 220 7.30 22.75 6.42
CA THR A 220 7.79 23.80 5.52
C THR A 220 8.46 23.27 4.25
N GLY A 221 8.39 21.95 4.07
CA GLY A 221 9.03 21.27 2.94
C GLY A 221 10.30 20.51 3.35
N GLY A 222 10.93 19.91 2.36
CA GLY A 222 12.13 19.09 2.51
C GLY A 222 11.90 17.60 2.28
N GLY A 223 12.99 16.83 2.46
CA GLY A 223 12.97 15.39 2.20
C GLY A 223 13.18 15.03 0.73
N SER A 224 13.10 13.74 0.46
CA SER A 224 13.20 13.15 -0.88
C SER A 224 12.43 11.84 -0.95
N PHE A 225 12.19 11.36 -2.15
CA PHE A 225 11.69 10.00 -2.38
C PHE A 225 12.36 9.39 -3.59
N VAL A 226 12.43 8.07 -3.64
CA VAL A 226 12.92 7.32 -4.79
C VAL A 226 11.71 6.75 -5.52
N TYR A 227 11.65 6.95 -6.82
CA TYR A 227 10.67 6.35 -7.71
C TYR A 227 11.31 5.16 -8.43
N CYS A 228 10.67 4.01 -8.34
CA CYS A 228 11.12 2.79 -8.99
C CYS A 228 9.97 2.15 -9.76
N GLU A 229 10.25 1.68 -10.96
CA GLU A 229 9.36 0.81 -11.72
C GLU A 229 9.93 -0.59 -11.75
N LEU A 230 9.07 -1.58 -11.46
CA LEU A 230 9.46 -2.96 -11.63
C LEU A 230 9.60 -3.25 -13.13
N LYS A 231 10.74 -3.79 -13.52
CA LYS A 231 11.01 -4.13 -14.92
C LYS A 231 10.03 -5.22 -15.39
N ASP A 232 9.27 -4.93 -16.45
CA ASP A 232 8.18 -5.79 -16.96
C ASP A 232 8.70 -6.97 -17.83
N LEU A 233 9.75 -7.65 -17.35
CA LEU A 233 10.39 -8.73 -18.11
C LEU A 233 9.50 -9.95 -18.25
N ASN A 234 8.90 -10.41 -17.16
CA ASN A 234 7.99 -11.56 -17.19
C ASN A 234 6.74 -11.27 -18.02
N GLN A 235 6.16 -10.09 -17.90
CA GLN A 235 4.95 -9.71 -18.61
C GLN A 235 5.15 -9.70 -20.14
N THR A 236 6.31 -9.27 -20.61
CA THR A 236 6.67 -9.33 -22.02
C THR A 236 6.64 -10.79 -22.53
N TYR A 237 7.22 -11.72 -21.75
CA TYR A 237 7.19 -13.14 -22.11
C TYR A 237 5.80 -13.73 -21.96
N ILE A 238 5.04 -13.39 -20.93
CA ILE A 238 3.65 -13.84 -20.73
C ILE A 238 2.80 -13.45 -21.95
N LYS A 239 2.89 -12.20 -22.42
CA LYS A 239 2.19 -11.75 -23.64
C LYS A 239 2.61 -12.55 -24.88
N GLN A 240 3.91 -12.83 -25.03
CA GLN A 240 4.40 -13.65 -26.16
C GLN A 240 3.89 -15.09 -26.07
N ILE A 241 3.86 -15.71 -24.88
CA ILE A 241 3.33 -17.06 -24.66
C ILE A 241 1.83 -17.12 -24.96
N GLN A 242 1.06 -16.11 -24.50
CA GLN A 242 -0.38 -16.04 -24.76
C GLN A 242 -0.70 -15.90 -26.25
N ASN A 243 0.11 -15.12 -26.98
CA ASN A 243 -0.07 -14.86 -28.41
C ASN A 243 0.56 -15.91 -29.31
N ALA A 244 1.32 -16.88 -28.78
CA ALA A 244 1.92 -17.94 -29.56
C ALA A 244 0.83 -18.84 -30.19
N GLY A 245 0.77 -18.88 -31.52
CA GLY A 245 -0.24 -19.62 -32.28
C GLY A 245 0.17 -21.08 -32.61
N SER A 246 1.41 -21.49 -32.29
CA SER A 246 1.94 -22.80 -32.65
C SER A 246 2.98 -23.32 -31.66
N ASP A 247 3.14 -24.65 -31.61
CA ASP A 247 4.15 -25.32 -30.77
C ASP A 247 5.59 -24.86 -31.04
N PRO A 248 6.03 -24.70 -32.31
CA PRO A 248 7.38 -24.18 -32.59
C PRO A 248 7.65 -22.83 -31.94
N GLN A 249 6.67 -21.94 -31.89
CA GLN A 249 6.82 -20.63 -31.20
C GLN A 249 6.97 -20.79 -29.68
N LEU A 250 6.26 -21.72 -29.05
CA LEU A 250 6.41 -22.01 -27.62
C LEU A 250 7.76 -22.65 -27.31
N ILE A 251 8.28 -23.50 -28.18
CA ILE A 251 9.62 -24.11 -28.08
C ILE A 251 10.70 -23.03 -28.20
N GLU A 252 10.55 -22.11 -29.17
CA GLU A 252 11.45 -20.97 -29.30
C GLU A 252 11.44 -20.08 -28.03
N LEU A 253 10.26 -19.79 -27.49
CA LEU A 253 10.11 -19.04 -26.22
C LEU A 253 10.76 -19.77 -25.05
N TYR A 254 10.57 -21.10 -24.95
CA TYR A 254 11.23 -21.90 -23.93
C TYR A 254 12.76 -21.76 -23.99
N ASN A 255 13.34 -21.93 -25.19
CA ASN A 255 14.77 -21.79 -25.43
C ASN A 255 15.30 -20.37 -25.17
N LYS A 256 14.47 -19.36 -25.45
CA LYS A 256 14.80 -17.96 -25.21
C LYS A 256 14.75 -17.61 -23.70
N ILE A 257 13.74 -18.12 -23.00
CA ILE A 257 13.58 -17.97 -21.57
C ILE A 257 14.70 -18.70 -20.83
N SER A 258 15.00 -19.95 -21.16
CA SER A 258 16.05 -20.74 -20.51
C SER A 258 17.46 -20.16 -20.62
N LYS A 259 17.75 -19.48 -21.73
CA LYS A 259 19.04 -18.80 -21.99
C LYS A 259 19.09 -17.36 -21.48
N SER A 260 17.98 -16.83 -20.97
CA SER A 260 17.93 -15.45 -20.52
C SER A 260 18.59 -15.29 -19.13
N LYS A 261 19.42 -14.27 -18.99
CA LYS A 261 20.11 -13.97 -17.72
C LYS A 261 19.20 -13.46 -16.59
N PHE A 262 17.90 -13.28 -16.87
CA PHE A 262 16.95 -12.81 -15.85
C PHE A 262 16.22 -13.96 -15.12
N ILE A 263 16.36 -15.22 -15.58
CA ILE A 263 15.92 -16.38 -14.81
C ILE A 263 16.96 -16.64 -13.74
N ASN A 264 16.53 -16.52 -12.50
CA ASN A 264 17.45 -16.66 -11.38
C ASN A 264 17.31 -18.01 -10.64
N SER A 265 18.04 -18.15 -9.56
CA SER A 265 18.43 -19.32 -8.79
C SER A 265 17.33 -20.27 -8.32
N LYS A 266 16.05 -19.89 -8.25
CA LYS A 266 14.99 -20.85 -7.88
C LYS A 266 14.61 -21.77 -9.05
N VAL A 267 14.83 -21.28 -10.26
CA VAL A 267 14.66 -22.05 -11.50
C VAL A 267 16.06 -22.23 -12.07
N LYS A 268 16.75 -23.29 -11.67
CA LYS A 268 18.11 -23.56 -12.20
C LYS A 268 18.06 -23.71 -13.73
N PRO A 269 18.69 -22.83 -14.52
CA PRO A 269 18.67 -22.90 -15.96
C PRO A 269 19.12 -24.26 -16.50
N SER A 270 20.10 -24.90 -15.85
CA SER A 270 20.58 -26.24 -16.18
C SER A 270 19.49 -27.31 -16.09
N ASN A 271 18.55 -27.20 -15.17
CA ASN A 271 17.45 -28.15 -15.07
C ASN A 271 16.41 -27.93 -16.19
N ILE A 272 16.28 -26.72 -16.72
CA ILE A 272 15.42 -26.39 -17.83
C ILE A 272 16.06 -26.89 -19.12
N GLU A 273 17.36 -26.66 -19.33
CA GLU A 273 18.10 -27.11 -20.53
C GLU A 273 18.12 -28.63 -20.67
N SER A 274 18.19 -29.40 -19.58
CA SER A 274 18.19 -30.86 -19.59
C SER A 274 16.83 -31.48 -19.93
N ASN A 275 15.73 -30.73 -19.89
CA ASN A 275 14.37 -31.25 -20.06
C ASN A 275 13.66 -30.70 -21.32
N VAL A 276 14.42 -30.27 -22.34
CA VAL A 276 13.83 -29.73 -23.59
C VAL A 276 12.99 -30.80 -24.32
N SER A 277 13.47 -32.04 -24.39
CA SER A 277 12.74 -33.15 -25.02
C SER A 277 11.41 -33.45 -24.35
N ASP A 278 11.37 -33.38 -23.04
CA ASP A 278 10.17 -33.59 -22.25
C ASP A 278 9.16 -32.44 -22.47
N PHE A 279 9.66 -31.21 -22.56
CA PHE A 279 8.83 -30.04 -22.90
C PHE A 279 8.24 -30.17 -24.31
N GLU A 280 9.03 -30.61 -25.29
CA GLU A 280 8.58 -30.80 -26.69
C GLU A 280 7.46 -31.84 -26.79
N SER A 281 7.45 -32.85 -25.94
CA SER A 281 6.42 -33.88 -25.89
C SER A 281 5.07 -33.46 -25.33
N LEU A 282 5.00 -32.30 -24.62
CA LEU A 282 3.79 -31.81 -24.01
C LEU A 282 2.77 -31.29 -25.02
N SER A 283 1.49 -31.29 -24.66
CA SER A 283 0.45 -30.58 -25.41
C SER A 283 0.69 -29.07 -25.42
N THR A 284 0.21 -28.37 -26.44
CA THR A 284 0.31 -26.92 -26.59
C THR A 284 -0.14 -26.17 -25.33
N GLU A 285 -1.25 -26.61 -24.74
CA GLU A 285 -1.79 -25.99 -23.51
C GLU A 285 -0.88 -26.26 -22.32
N SER A 286 -0.36 -27.46 -22.17
CA SER A 286 0.59 -27.81 -21.10
C SER A 286 1.91 -27.04 -21.24
N LYS A 287 2.40 -26.82 -22.48
CA LYS A 287 3.55 -25.98 -22.76
C LYS A 287 3.34 -24.55 -22.30
N ARG A 288 2.20 -23.93 -22.62
CA ARG A 288 1.85 -22.57 -22.16
C ARG A 288 1.81 -22.49 -20.65
N LYS A 289 1.11 -23.43 -20.02
CA LYS A 289 0.97 -23.47 -18.55
C LYS A 289 2.32 -23.59 -17.86
N LEU A 290 3.18 -24.49 -18.35
CA LEU A 290 4.53 -24.69 -17.80
C LEU A 290 5.39 -23.44 -17.95
N LEU A 291 5.38 -22.78 -19.12
CA LEU A 291 6.13 -21.52 -19.33
C LEU A 291 5.68 -20.41 -18.39
N ILE A 292 4.37 -20.27 -18.18
CA ILE A 292 3.83 -19.28 -17.24
C ILE A 292 4.26 -19.62 -15.80
N GLN A 293 4.18 -20.89 -15.40
CA GLN A 293 4.63 -21.33 -14.07
C GLN A 293 6.13 -21.08 -13.86
N LEU A 294 6.97 -21.29 -14.86
CA LEU A 294 8.41 -20.98 -14.80
C LEU A 294 8.64 -19.50 -14.56
N LEU A 295 7.88 -18.63 -15.23
CA LEU A 295 7.96 -17.19 -15.04
C LEU A 295 7.43 -16.75 -13.67
N ASP A 296 6.37 -17.38 -13.17
CA ASP A 296 5.81 -17.10 -11.83
C ASP A 296 6.77 -17.50 -10.68
N LEU A 297 7.57 -18.53 -10.90
CA LEU A 297 8.62 -18.97 -9.97
C LEU A 297 9.87 -18.09 -10.03
N ASN A 298 10.00 -17.28 -11.09
CA ASN A 298 11.16 -16.43 -11.28
C ASN A 298 11.14 -15.23 -10.35
N MET A 299 12.14 -15.09 -9.49
CA MET A 299 12.33 -13.91 -8.65
C MET A 299 13.07 -12.85 -9.47
N LEU A 300 12.40 -11.73 -9.76
CA LEU A 300 12.96 -10.61 -10.54
C LEU A 300 13.83 -9.66 -9.71
N TYR A 301 14.07 -9.98 -8.44
CA TYR A 301 14.90 -9.20 -7.55
C TYR A 301 15.81 -10.11 -6.72
N VAL A 302 16.93 -9.58 -6.33
CA VAL A 302 17.86 -10.20 -5.38
C VAL A 302 17.60 -9.56 -4.01
N ASN A 303 17.54 -10.37 -2.96
CA ASN A 303 17.45 -9.82 -1.59
C ASN A 303 18.70 -9.01 -1.26
N TYR A 304 18.55 -7.95 -0.48
CA TYR A 304 19.70 -7.12 -0.10
C TYR A 304 20.78 -7.92 0.64
N SER A 305 20.41 -8.89 1.46
CA SER A 305 21.34 -9.82 2.11
C SER A 305 22.23 -10.60 1.14
N ASP A 306 21.78 -10.80 -0.09
CA ASP A 306 22.41 -11.63 -1.10
C ASP A 306 23.05 -10.79 -2.23
N ILE A 307 23.12 -9.47 -2.04
CA ILE A 307 23.57 -8.50 -3.08
C ILE A 307 25.02 -8.74 -3.51
N ASP A 308 25.85 -9.32 -2.65
CA ASP A 308 27.24 -9.59 -2.92
C ASP A 308 27.51 -11.01 -3.44
N ASP A 309 26.50 -11.84 -3.47
CA ASP A 309 26.61 -13.20 -4.02
C ASP A 309 26.88 -13.14 -5.52
N GLU A 310 27.98 -13.74 -5.94
CA GLU A 310 28.42 -13.76 -7.35
C GLU A 310 27.44 -14.49 -8.27
N GLU A 311 26.64 -15.41 -7.74
CA GLU A 311 25.62 -16.17 -8.51
C GLU A 311 24.58 -15.25 -9.12
N TYR A 312 24.23 -14.12 -8.46
CA TYR A 312 23.24 -13.17 -8.94
C TYR A 312 23.79 -12.12 -9.90
N GLN A 313 25.08 -11.99 -10.03
CA GLN A 313 25.76 -11.06 -10.95
C GLN A 313 25.22 -9.62 -10.86
N VAL A 314 24.93 -9.14 -9.65
CA VAL A 314 24.46 -7.77 -9.42
C VAL A 314 25.55 -6.78 -9.83
N SER A 315 25.20 -5.78 -10.64
CA SER A 315 26.17 -4.80 -11.12
C SER A 315 26.77 -3.95 -9.98
N ALA A 316 27.99 -3.47 -10.14
CA ALA A 316 28.62 -2.58 -9.15
C ALA A 316 27.79 -1.28 -8.92
N GLY A 317 27.15 -0.78 -9.97
CA GLY A 317 26.27 0.39 -9.88
C GLY A 317 25.03 0.11 -9.03
N ASP A 318 24.38 -1.03 -9.26
CA ASP A 318 23.20 -1.43 -8.48
C ASP A 318 23.57 -1.72 -7.02
N LYS A 319 24.73 -2.36 -6.77
CA LYS A 319 25.23 -2.55 -5.40
C LYS A 319 25.45 -1.22 -4.69
N SER A 320 26.10 -0.27 -5.34
CA SER A 320 26.36 1.06 -4.78
C SER A 320 25.06 1.82 -4.50
N PHE A 321 24.11 1.78 -5.44
CA PHE A 321 22.79 2.39 -5.27
C PHE A 321 22.04 1.81 -4.06
N ASN A 322 21.96 0.48 -3.97
CA ASN A 322 21.23 -0.18 -2.89
C ASN A 322 21.89 0.05 -1.52
N ARG A 323 23.22 0.03 -1.42
CA ARG A 323 23.94 0.36 -0.18
C ARG A 323 23.65 1.79 0.27
N SER A 324 23.73 2.74 -0.65
CA SER A 324 23.37 4.13 -0.37
C SER A 324 21.91 4.29 0.08
N PHE A 325 20.99 3.51 -0.51
CA PHE A 325 19.57 3.53 -0.16
C PHE A 325 19.29 2.97 1.24
N TYR A 326 19.97 1.89 1.62
CA TYR A 326 19.80 1.25 2.93
C TYR A 326 20.68 1.87 4.02
N GLY A 327 21.63 2.76 3.65
CA GLY A 327 22.45 3.52 4.59
C GLY A 327 23.70 2.77 5.07
N ASP A 328 24.20 1.86 4.23
CA ASP A 328 25.49 1.14 4.45
C ASP A 328 26.67 1.88 3.80
#